data_18582e00a5b0fd04394c651fb15b3acd
#
_entry.id   18582e00a5b0fd04394c651fb15b3acd
#
_cell.length_a   1.000
_cell.length_b   1.000
_cell.length_c   1.000
_cell.angle_alpha   90.00
_cell.angle_beta   90.00
_cell.angle_gamma   90.00
#
_symmetry.space_group_name_H-M   'P 1'
#
loop_
_entity.id
_entity.type
_entity.pdbx_description
1 polymer ?
#
loop_
_entity_poly.entity_id
_entity_poly.type
_entity_poly.pdbx_seq_one_letter_code
_entity_poly.pdbx_strand_id
1 'polypeptide(L)'
;MSAGSRYRWKHGAPRTVFISGGSSGIGRDMARRLAAEGADIALFNRSGAEDVLAELRAAAKHPAQRFAAYRADVAEAGSIEAAVRQAVAELGAPDLAINSAGVIHARPLQEASAQDFERVIDINLKGSRHFAAAVLPHMQARSHLVFIASLAALTGNFAYTAYCASKFGVRGLAEALRYELRLQDIDVSLCCPGEIMTPMVEEEKRHQHPVSAALKAFAGSARLEDAVPTLLHGIARRRFEIVDGPRPALTALLSRHAPRLSRRIGDAIAARAAQRAGMPPHR
;
A
#
# COMPACT_ATOMS: atom_id res chain seq x y z
N MET A 1 6.67 -34.25 -2.95
CA MET A 1 7.60 -33.21 -3.43
C MET A 1 6.93 -31.86 -3.18
N SER A 2 7.44 -31.05 -2.25
CA SER A 2 6.90 -29.71 -1.95
C SER A 2 7.03 -28.85 -3.20
N ALA A 3 5.91 -28.37 -3.76
CA ALA A 3 5.92 -27.38 -4.81
C ALA A 3 6.72 -26.16 -4.30
N GLY A 4 7.81 -25.83 -4.99
CA GLY A 4 8.68 -24.71 -4.59
C GLY A 4 7.88 -23.40 -4.52
N SER A 5 8.31 -22.48 -3.66
CA SER A 5 7.71 -21.16 -3.55
C SER A 5 7.64 -20.46 -4.92
N ARG A 6 6.52 -19.81 -5.20
CA ARG A 6 6.33 -19.00 -6.42
C ARG A 6 7.28 -17.79 -6.47
N TYR A 7 7.69 -17.30 -5.29
CA TYR A 7 8.56 -16.13 -5.13
C TYR A 7 9.95 -16.56 -4.65
N ARG A 8 11.00 -15.92 -5.17
CA ARG A 8 12.39 -16.16 -4.73
C ARG A 8 12.70 -15.29 -3.52
N TRP A 9 12.32 -15.77 -2.34
CA TRP A 9 12.55 -15.09 -1.06
C TRP A 9 14.04 -15.09 -0.70
N LYS A 10 14.57 -13.89 -0.42
CA LYS A 10 15.99 -13.70 -0.05
C LYS A 10 16.37 -14.43 1.26
N HIS A 11 15.46 -14.48 2.21
CA HIS A 11 15.67 -15.12 3.53
C HIS A 11 14.68 -16.25 3.82
N GLY A 12 14.13 -16.91 2.80
CA GLY A 12 13.06 -17.89 2.92
C GLY A 12 11.67 -17.23 2.91
N ALA A 13 10.63 -18.02 2.61
CA ALA A 13 9.25 -17.55 2.65
C ALA A 13 8.85 -17.17 4.08
N PRO A 14 8.09 -16.07 4.28
CA PRO A 14 7.64 -15.69 5.61
C PRO A 14 6.70 -16.75 6.19
N ARG A 15 6.85 -17.03 7.49
CA ARG A 15 5.99 -17.98 8.21
C ARG A 15 4.82 -17.29 8.88
N THR A 16 5.02 -16.08 9.40
CA THR A 16 4.00 -15.28 10.06
C THR A 16 3.93 -13.92 9.42
N VAL A 17 2.74 -13.55 8.92
CA VAL A 17 2.52 -12.30 8.19
C VAL A 17 1.40 -11.49 8.83
N PHE A 18 1.68 -10.24 9.12
CA PHE A 18 0.73 -9.27 9.67
C PHE A 18 0.36 -8.24 8.58
N ILE A 19 -0.94 -8.04 8.34
CA ILE A 19 -1.41 -7.14 7.28
C ILE A 19 -2.48 -6.18 7.81
N SER A 20 -2.20 -4.87 7.83
CA SER A 20 -3.25 -3.88 8.02
C SER A 20 -3.99 -3.62 6.71
N GLY A 21 -5.32 -3.49 6.75
CA GLY A 21 -6.13 -3.33 5.54
C GLY A 21 -6.19 -4.59 4.67
N GLY A 22 -6.16 -5.77 5.29
CA GLY A 22 -6.20 -7.06 4.59
C GLY A 22 -7.60 -7.53 4.16
N SER A 23 -8.66 -6.76 4.44
CA SER A 23 -10.05 -7.16 4.11
C SER A 23 -10.45 -6.86 2.65
N SER A 24 -9.67 -6.10 1.89
CA SER A 24 -10.00 -5.74 0.51
C SER A 24 -8.76 -5.42 -0.33
N GLY A 25 -8.94 -5.32 -1.65
CA GLY A 25 -7.95 -4.81 -2.60
C GLY A 25 -6.59 -5.50 -2.51
N ILE A 26 -5.52 -4.69 -2.48
CA ILE A 26 -4.13 -5.16 -2.49
C ILE A 26 -3.82 -6.03 -1.28
N GLY A 27 -4.24 -5.60 -0.08
CA GLY A 27 -3.96 -6.34 1.15
C GLY A 27 -4.61 -7.73 1.16
N ARG A 28 -5.88 -7.84 0.70
CA ARG A 28 -6.59 -9.12 0.58
C ARG A 28 -5.91 -10.08 -0.42
N ASP A 29 -5.51 -9.59 -1.61
CA ASP A 29 -4.86 -10.46 -2.59
C ASP A 29 -3.45 -10.87 -2.15
N MET A 30 -2.71 -9.97 -1.48
CA MET A 30 -1.44 -10.33 -0.83
C MET A 30 -1.62 -11.41 0.23
N ALA A 31 -2.61 -11.25 1.12
CA ALA A 31 -2.92 -12.24 2.16
C ALA A 31 -3.19 -13.63 1.56
N ARG A 32 -4.07 -13.70 0.55
CA ARG A 32 -4.41 -14.94 -0.15
C ARG A 32 -3.20 -15.62 -0.79
N ARG A 33 -2.33 -14.84 -1.45
CA ARG A 33 -1.11 -15.37 -2.09
C ARG A 33 -0.08 -15.85 -1.07
N LEU A 34 0.06 -15.15 0.06
CA LEU A 34 0.97 -15.53 1.13
C LEU A 34 0.46 -16.75 1.91
N ALA A 35 -0.86 -16.90 2.09
CA ALA A 35 -1.46 -18.12 2.59
C ALA A 35 -1.13 -19.32 1.69
N ALA A 36 -1.22 -19.17 0.36
CA ALA A 36 -0.83 -20.20 -0.60
C ALA A 36 0.68 -20.53 -0.60
N GLU A 37 1.53 -19.62 -0.09
CA GLU A 37 2.97 -19.86 0.13
C GLU A 37 3.25 -20.59 1.46
N GLY A 38 2.26 -20.69 2.35
CA GLY A 38 2.36 -21.44 3.62
C GLY A 38 2.44 -20.55 4.86
N ALA A 39 2.17 -19.25 4.76
CA ALA A 39 2.22 -18.33 5.89
C ALA A 39 0.97 -18.42 6.78
N ASP A 40 1.15 -18.27 8.10
CA ASP A 40 0.13 -17.88 9.06
C ASP A 40 -0.18 -16.38 8.85
N ILE A 41 -1.45 -15.98 8.87
CA ILE A 41 -1.85 -14.60 8.54
C ILE A 41 -2.67 -13.96 9.67
N ALA A 42 -2.24 -12.79 10.15
CA ALA A 42 -3.03 -11.88 10.95
C ALA A 42 -3.50 -10.68 10.12
N LEU A 43 -4.81 -10.43 10.09
CA LEU A 43 -5.41 -9.28 9.41
C LEU A 43 -5.87 -8.25 10.45
N PHE A 44 -5.56 -6.96 10.21
CA PHE A 44 -5.99 -5.86 11.06
C PHE A 44 -6.91 -4.94 10.26
N ASN A 45 -8.20 -4.89 10.62
CA ASN A 45 -9.24 -4.18 9.87
C ASN A 45 -10.24 -3.53 10.81
N ARG A 46 -10.89 -2.45 10.37
CA ARG A 46 -11.97 -1.80 11.13
C ARG A 46 -13.25 -2.64 11.19
N SER A 47 -13.54 -3.36 10.12
CA SER A 47 -14.69 -4.28 10.00
C SER A 47 -14.23 -5.73 10.07
N GLY A 48 -15.17 -6.65 10.23
CA GLY A 48 -14.90 -8.09 10.15
C GLY A 48 -14.26 -8.50 8.81
N ALA A 49 -13.64 -9.67 8.79
CA ALA A 49 -12.98 -10.24 7.62
C ALA A 49 -13.25 -11.75 7.51
N GLU A 50 -14.42 -12.20 7.92
CA GLU A 50 -14.81 -13.63 7.98
C GLU A 50 -14.78 -14.27 6.60
N ASP A 51 -15.24 -13.53 5.56
CA ASP A 51 -15.18 -13.95 4.16
C ASP A 51 -13.74 -14.12 3.69
N VAL A 52 -12.86 -13.21 4.08
CA VAL A 52 -11.42 -13.30 3.76
C VAL A 52 -10.78 -14.46 4.49
N LEU A 53 -11.09 -14.67 5.76
CA LEU A 53 -10.57 -15.84 6.50
C LEU A 53 -10.99 -17.16 5.84
N ALA A 54 -12.21 -17.26 5.32
CA ALA A 54 -12.67 -18.43 4.56
C ALA A 54 -11.83 -18.62 3.28
N GLU A 55 -11.55 -17.54 2.55
CA GLU A 55 -10.68 -17.58 1.35
C GLU A 55 -9.24 -17.99 1.69
N LEU A 56 -8.68 -17.49 2.81
CA LEU A 56 -7.34 -17.87 3.25
C LEU A 56 -7.27 -19.37 3.60
N ARG A 57 -8.29 -19.89 4.27
CA ARG A 57 -8.38 -21.34 4.56
C ARG A 57 -8.47 -22.17 3.27
N ALA A 58 -9.24 -21.71 2.30
CA ALA A 58 -9.33 -22.37 0.99
C ALA A 58 -8.03 -22.30 0.17
N ALA A 59 -7.24 -21.25 0.36
CA ALA A 59 -5.94 -21.06 -0.31
C ALA A 59 -4.76 -21.67 0.47
N ALA A 60 -5.00 -22.18 1.67
CA ALA A 60 -3.94 -22.68 2.56
C ALA A 60 -3.13 -23.82 1.91
N LYS A 61 -1.81 -23.75 2.05
CA LYS A 61 -0.88 -24.78 1.56
C LYS A 61 -0.86 -26.01 2.49
N HIS A 62 -1.14 -25.80 3.77
CA HIS A 62 -1.13 -26.81 4.82
C HIS A 62 -2.32 -26.64 5.77
N PRO A 63 -2.95 -27.71 6.24
CA PRO A 63 -4.11 -27.62 7.15
C PRO A 63 -3.77 -27.04 8.53
N ALA A 64 -2.49 -27.02 8.91
CA ALA A 64 -2.03 -26.46 10.18
C ALA A 64 -1.83 -24.94 10.19
N GLN A 65 -2.00 -24.26 9.04
CA GLN A 65 -1.88 -22.80 8.97
C GLN A 65 -2.98 -22.11 9.78
N ARG A 66 -2.61 -21.02 10.44
CA ARG A 66 -3.49 -20.22 11.29
C ARG A 66 -3.81 -18.89 10.63
N PHE A 67 -5.09 -18.55 10.61
CA PHE A 67 -5.59 -17.29 10.06
C PHE A 67 -6.49 -16.63 11.08
N ALA A 68 -6.20 -15.39 11.43
CA ALA A 68 -6.97 -14.61 12.38
C ALA A 68 -7.19 -13.18 11.88
N ALA A 69 -8.30 -12.59 12.28
CA ALA A 69 -8.62 -11.19 12.00
C ALA A 69 -8.89 -10.47 13.33
N TYR A 70 -8.27 -9.31 13.47
CA TYR A 70 -8.36 -8.46 14.65
C TYR A 70 -9.01 -7.14 14.25
N ARG A 71 -10.03 -6.75 15.00
CA ARG A 71 -10.66 -5.44 14.78
C ARG A 71 -9.73 -4.35 15.29
N ALA A 72 -9.28 -3.48 14.38
CA ALA A 72 -8.37 -2.38 14.70
C ALA A 72 -8.58 -1.20 13.75
N ASP A 73 -8.57 0.02 14.29
CA ASP A 73 -8.48 1.24 13.52
C ASP A 73 -7.03 1.75 13.54
N VAL A 74 -6.39 1.81 12.38
CA VAL A 74 -5.00 2.30 12.27
C VAL A 74 -4.88 3.78 12.63
N ALA A 75 -5.95 4.57 12.53
CA ALA A 75 -5.95 5.96 12.96
C ALA A 75 -5.77 6.10 14.48
N GLU A 76 -6.13 5.06 15.26
CA GLU A 76 -6.08 5.01 16.71
C GLU A 76 -4.90 4.15 17.19
N ALA A 77 -3.84 4.79 17.70
CA ALA A 77 -2.61 4.09 18.10
C ALA A 77 -2.86 2.95 19.10
N GLY A 78 -3.67 3.20 20.13
CA GLY A 78 -3.99 2.18 21.14
C GLY A 78 -4.78 0.99 20.58
N SER A 79 -5.64 1.24 19.56
CA SER A 79 -6.42 0.18 18.91
C SER A 79 -5.51 -0.80 18.17
N ILE A 80 -4.61 -0.29 17.32
CA ILE A 80 -3.71 -1.15 16.54
C ILE A 80 -2.65 -1.83 17.43
N GLU A 81 -2.17 -1.15 18.46
CA GLU A 81 -1.21 -1.71 19.40
C GLU A 81 -1.79 -2.89 20.20
N ALA A 82 -3.01 -2.76 20.72
CA ALA A 82 -3.69 -3.84 21.41
C ALA A 82 -3.94 -5.06 20.50
N ALA A 83 -4.40 -4.82 19.27
CA ALA A 83 -4.64 -5.86 18.28
C ALA A 83 -3.35 -6.59 17.88
N VAL A 84 -2.24 -5.86 17.68
CA VAL A 84 -0.94 -6.46 17.36
C VAL A 84 -0.42 -7.31 18.53
N ARG A 85 -0.52 -6.85 19.79
CA ARG A 85 -0.15 -7.67 20.95
C ARG A 85 -0.93 -8.98 21.02
N GLN A 86 -2.25 -8.92 20.76
CA GLN A 86 -3.07 -10.12 20.72
C GLN A 86 -2.63 -11.07 19.61
N ALA A 87 -2.39 -10.56 18.39
CA ALA A 87 -1.92 -11.34 17.26
C ALA A 87 -0.57 -12.02 17.53
N VAL A 88 0.36 -11.31 18.19
CA VAL A 88 1.66 -11.88 18.58
C VAL A 88 1.48 -13.01 19.60
N ALA A 89 0.60 -12.86 20.58
CA ALA A 89 0.32 -13.92 21.56
C ALA A 89 -0.27 -15.18 20.91
N GLU A 90 -1.10 -15.01 19.88
CA GLU A 90 -1.79 -16.13 19.22
C GLU A 90 -0.96 -16.76 18.08
N LEU A 91 -0.33 -15.96 17.22
CA LEU A 91 0.35 -16.44 16.01
C LEU A 91 1.87 -16.38 16.10
N GLY A 92 2.42 -15.64 17.06
CA GLY A 92 3.85 -15.38 17.15
C GLY A 92 4.29 -14.08 16.47
N ALA A 93 5.58 -13.77 16.57
CA ALA A 93 6.19 -12.57 16.00
C ALA A 93 6.12 -12.57 14.45
N PRO A 94 5.86 -11.43 13.79
CA PRO A 94 5.79 -11.39 12.34
C PRO A 94 7.19 -11.41 11.69
N ASP A 95 7.36 -12.28 10.70
CA ASP A 95 8.50 -12.26 9.77
C ASP A 95 8.31 -11.16 8.70
N LEU A 96 7.03 -10.88 8.36
CA LEU A 96 6.64 -9.88 7.37
C LEU A 96 5.44 -9.07 7.90
N ALA A 97 5.58 -7.75 7.96
CA ALA A 97 4.50 -6.85 8.31
C ALA A 97 4.19 -5.93 7.12
N ILE A 98 2.94 -5.92 6.65
CA ILE A 98 2.50 -5.15 5.49
C ILE A 98 1.45 -4.12 5.92
N ASN A 99 1.79 -2.85 5.80
CA ASN A 99 0.84 -1.77 5.98
C ASN A 99 0.15 -1.46 4.65
N SER A 100 -1.09 -1.95 4.50
CA SER A 100 -1.92 -1.74 3.30
C SER A 100 -3.19 -0.93 3.59
N ALA A 101 -3.47 -0.61 4.85
CA ALA A 101 -4.60 0.23 5.21
C ALA A 101 -4.44 1.64 4.62
N GLY A 102 -5.51 2.14 4.01
CA GLY A 102 -5.51 3.48 3.43
C GLY A 102 -6.86 3.84 2.82
N VAL A 103 -7.03 5.13 2.56
CA VAL A 103 -8.21 5.72 1.90
C VAL A 103 -7.77 6.71 0.83
N ILE A 104 -8.64 6.94 -0.17
CA ILE A 104 -8.51 7.99 -1.16
C ILE A 104 -9.58 9.04 -0.89
N HIS A 105 -9.21 10.32 -1.03
CA HIS A 105 -10.13 11.43 -1.19
C HIS A 105 -9.65 12.25 -2.38
N ALA A 106 -10.48 12.30 -3.43
CA ALA A 106 -10.13 12.89 -4.73
C ALA A 106 -11.06 14.06 -5.06
N ARG A 107 -10.77 15.23 -4.45
CA ARG A 107 -11.45 16.50 -4.74
C ARG A 107 -10.45 17.64 -4.79
N PRO A 108 -10.69 18.68 -5.61
CA PRO A 108 -9.92 19.91 -5.56
C PRO A 108 -9.86 20.48 -4.14
N LEU A 109 -8.74 21.09 -3.77
CA LEU A 109 -8.53 21.59 -2.40
C LEU A 109 -9.65 22.54 -1.92
N GLN A 110 -10.18 23.35 -2.83
CA GLN A 110 -11.25 24.30 -2.54
C GLN A 110 -12.61 23.64 -2.26
N GLU A 111 -12.78 22.38 -2.67
CA GLU A 111 -14.01 21.59 -2.48
C GLU A 111 -13.87 20.56 -1.35
N ALA A 112 -12.64 20.32 -0.88
CA ALA A 112 -12.36 19.39 0.20
C ALA A 112 -12.47 20.11 1.56
N SER A 113 -13.15 19.48 2.51
CA SER A 113 -13.19 20.01 3.88
C SER A 113 -11.86 19.75 4.62
N ALA A 114 -11.60 20.51 5.70
CA ALA A 114 -10.47 20.25 6.59
C ALA A 114 -10.53 18.82 7.16
N GLN A 115 -11.73 18.37 7.53
CA GLN A 115 -11.96 17.01 8.05
C GLN A 115 -11.63 15.91 7.05
N ASP A 116 -11.92 16.12 5.73
CA ASP A 116 -11.52 15.17 4.69
C ASP A 116 -10.00 15.07 4.59
N PHE A 117 -9.31 16.20 4.66
CA PHE A 117 -7.84 16.24 4.66
C PHE A 117 -7.28 15.51 5.88
N GLU A 118 -7.73 15.86 7.07
CA GLU A 118 -7.32 15.26 8.35
C GLU A 118 -7.55 13.74 8.35
N ARG A 119 -8.73 13.30 7.94
CA ARG A 119 -9.06 11.87 7.84
C ARG A 119 -8.08 11.10 6.96
N VAL A 120 -7.68 11.66 5.81
CA VAL A 120 -6.71 11.01 4.92
C VAL A 120 -5.34 10.94 5.56
N ILE A 121 -4.90 12.01 6.22
CA ILE A 121 -3.62 12.06 6.95
C ILE A 121 -3.62 11.07 8.12
N ASP A 122 -4.69 11.05 8.90
CA ASP A 122 -4.82 10.19 10.08
C ASP A 122 -4.74 8.70 9.70
N ILE A 123 -5.46 8.30 8.66
CA ILE A 123 -5.47 6.90 8.22
C ILE A 123 -4.18 6.54 7.47
N ASN A 124 -3.80 7.31 6.46
CA ASN A 124 -2.73 6.92 5.57
C ASN A 124 -1.34 7.13 6.16
N LEU A 125 -1.10 8.27 6.83
CA LEU A 125 0.22 8.64 7.35
C LEU A 125 0.37 8.27 8.82
N LYS A 126 -0.49 8.81 9.69
CA LYS A 126 -0.42 8.47 11.12
C LYS A 126 -0.69 6.98 11.34
N GLY A 127 -1.68 6.40 10.63
CA GLY A 127 -1.95 4.97 10.68
C GLY A 127 -0.78 4.10 10.23
N SER A 128 -0.02 4.53 9.21
CA SER A 128 1.22 3.84 8.81
C SER A 128 2.26 3.87 9.94
N ARG A 129 2.42 5.02 10.60
CA ARG A 129 3.31 5.16 11.76
C ARG A 129 2.84 4.32 12.94
N HIS A 130 1.53 4.30 13.23
CA HIS A 130 0.97 3.54 14.34
C HIS A 130 1.17 2.03 14.13
N PHE A 131 0.86 1.52 12.94
CA PHE A 131 1.09 0.11 12.60
C PHE A 131 2.57 -0.26 12.71
N ALA A 132 3.48 0.55 12.14
CA ALA A 132 4.91 0.31 12.26
C ALA A 132 5.36 0.28 13.73
N ALA A 133 4.97 1.28 14.53
CA ALA A 133 5.32 1.34 15.95
C ALA A 133 4.77 0.15 16.76
N ALA A 134 3.60 -0.36 16.39
CA ALA A 134 3.01 -1.51 17.06
C ALA A 134 3.73 -2.83 16.73
N VAL A 135 4.16 -3.04 15.47
CA VAL A 135 4.79 -4.31 15.06
C VAL A 135 6.29 -4.37 15.37
N LEU A 136 7.00 -3.25 15.29
CA LEU A 136 8.46 -3.20 15.42
C LEU A 136 9.02 -3.79 16.72
N PRO A 137 8.41 -3.58 17.90
CA PRO A 137 8.89 -4.20 19.15
C PRO A 137 8.89 -5.74 19.14
N HIS A 138 8.15 -6.34 18.21
CA HIS A 138 8.00 -7.79 18.08
C HIS A 138 8.80 -8.37 16.89
N MET A 139 9.28 -7.52 15.98
CA MET A 139 10.04 -7.95 14.80
C MET A 139 11.47 -8.32 15.20
N GLN A 140 12.01 -9.35 14.55
CA GLN A 140 13.36 -9.86 14.80
C GLN A 140 14.27 -9.57 13.60
N ALA A 141 15.56 -9.82 13.74
CA ALA A 141 16.50 -9.78 12.62
C ALA A 141 16.00 -10.60 11.43
N ARG A 142 16.21 -10.10 10.22
CA ARG A 142 15.73 -10.63 8.94
C ARG A 142 14.20 -10.51 8.72
N SER A 143 13.46 -9.88 9.63
CA SER A 143 12.08 -9.51 9.39
C SER A 143 11.97 -8.42 8.32
N HIS A 144 10.75 -8.13 7.87
CA HIS A 144 10.51 -7.19 6.79
C HIS A 144 9.27 -6.33 7.04
N LEU A 145 9.43 -5.03 7.08
CA LEU A 145 8.35 -4.05 7.14
C LEU A 145 8.07 -3.47 5.75
N VAL A 146 6.82 -3.55 5.30
CA VAL A 146 6.39 -3.11 3.97
C VAL A 146 5.29 -2.07 4.07
N PHE A 147 5.43 -0.99 3.34
CA PHE A 147 4.40 0.05 3.20
C PHE A 147 3.82 0.01 1.78
N ILE A 148 2.49 -0.06 1.68
CA ILE A 148 1.78 0.13 0.42
C ILE A 148 1.47 1.62 0.28
N ALA A 149 2.33 2.31 -0.48
CA ALA A 149 2.15 3.71 -0.83
C ALA A 149 1.34 3.85 -2.14
N SER A 150 1.88 4.55 -3.13
CA SER A 150 1.34 4.78 -4.46
C SER A 150 2.37 5.52 -5.30
N LEU A 151 2.21 5.58 -6.62
CA LEU A 151 2.88 6.60 -7.45
C LEU A 151 2.65 8.02 -6.93
N ALA A 152 1.53 8.27 -6.24
CA ALA A 152 1.25 9.52 -5.54
C ALA A 152 2.25 9.86 -4.41
N ALA A 153 3.17 8.96 -4.07
CA ALA A 153 4.33 9.22 -3.20
C ALA A 153 5.55 9.78 -3.98
N LEU A 154 5.47 9.81 -5.30
CA LEU A 154 6.57 10.21 -6.20
C LEU A 154 6.20 11.39 -7.09
N THR A 155 4.91 11.60 -7.35
CA THR A 155 4.40 12.68 -8.20
C THR A 155 3.03 13.15 -7.71
N GLY A 156 2.73 14.44 -7.92
CA GLY A 156 1.39 14.99 -7.64
C GLY A 156 0.36 14.54 -8.67
N ASN A 157 -0.92 14.60 -8.28
CA ASN A 157 -2.04 14.41 -9.19
C ASN A 157 -3.13 15.45 -8.87
N PHE A 158 -3.88 15.88 -9.88
CA PHE A 158 -4.99 16.82 -9.73
C PHE A 158 -6.06 16.25 -8.78
N ALA A 159 -6.58 17.08 -7.90
CA ALA A 159 -7.59 16.72 -6.90
C ALA A 159 -7.14 15.71 -5.82
N TYR A 160 -5.87 15.38 -5.72
CA TYR A 160 -5.32 14.42 -4.75
C TYR A 160 -4.47 15.07 -3.65
N THR A 161 -4.78 16.30 -3.26
CA THR A 161 -3.94 17.09 -2.34
C THR A 161 -3.65 16.34 -1.03
N ALA A 162 -4.70 15.91 -0.31
CA ALA A 162 -4.57 15.15 0.93
C ALA A 162 -3.89 13.78 0.70
N TYR A 163 -4.31 13.09 -0.36
CA TYR A 163 -3.77 11.77 -0.68
C TYR A 163 -2.28 11.83 -1.03
N CYS A 164 -1.88 12.74 -1.93
CA CYS A 164 -0.46 12.94 -2.25
C CYS A 164 0.34 13.33 -1.02
N ALA A 165 -0.12 14.30 -0.22
CA ALA A 165 0.55 14.69 1.02
C ALA A 165 0.77 13.49 1.95
N SER A 166 -0.26 12.64 2.14
CA SER A 166 -0.16 11.43 2.95
C SER A 166 0.84 10.42 2.39
N LYS A 167 0.84 10.17 1.08
CA LYS A 167 1.71 9.16 0.45
C LYS A 167 3.17 9.62 0.34
N PHE A 168 3.43 10.91 0.12
CA PHE A 168 4.78 11.49 0.27
C PHE A 168 5.27 11.38 1.71
N GLY A 169 4.40 11.63 2.69
CA GLY A 169 4.71 11.44 4.11
C GLY A 169 5.07 9.99 4.44
N VAL A 170 4.32 9.00 3.92
CA VAL A 170 4.63 7.56 4.08
C VAL A 170 5.97 7.23 3.45
N ARG A 171 6.33 7.81 2.31
CA ARG A 171 7.65 7.64 1.71
C ARG A 171 8.74 8.15 2.64
N GLY A 172 8.63 9.38 3.15
CA GLY A 172 9.60 9.95 4.09
C GLY A 172 9.75 9.09 5.34
N LEU A 173 8.63 8.60 5.90
CA LEU A 173 8.62 7.66 7.02
C LEU A 173 9.39 6.37 6.68
N ALA A 174 9.11 5.75 5.54
CA ALA A 174 9.77 4.51 5.12
C ALA A 174 11.28 4.69 4.86
N GLU A 175 11.68 5.84 4.27
CA GLU A 175 13.09 6.16 4.04
C GLU A 175 13.85 6.34 5.36
N ALA A 176 13.28 7.03 6.35
CA ALA A 176 13.86 7.20 7.66
C ALA A 176 13.99 5.85 8.40
N LEU A 177 12.89 5.09 8.49
CA LEU A 177 12.86 3.78 9.12
C LEU A 177 13.85 2.80 8.47
N ARG A 178 14.09 2.89 7.17
CA ARG A 178 15.08 2.05 6.50
C ARG A 178 16.49 2.23 7.08
N TYR A 179 16.87 3.43 7.47
CA TYR A 179 18.18 3.66 8.11
C TYR A 179 18.18 3.15 9.55
N GLU A 180 17.14 3.42 10.32
CA GLU A 180 17.03 3.00 11.71
C GLU A 180 17.01 1.46 11.85
N LEU A 181 16.19 0.80 11.04
CA LEU A 181 15.96 -0.64 11.12
C LEU A 181 17.07 -1.49 10.49
N ARG A 182 17.87 -0.88 9.60
CA ARG A 182 19.07 -1.55 9.07
C ARG A 182 20.05 -1.96 10.16
N LEU A 183 20.12 -1.20 11.24
CA LEU A 183 20.97 -1.51 12.40
C LEU A 183 20.46 -2.72 13.19
N GLN A 184 19.22 -3.12 12.98
CA GLN A 184 18.55 -4.25 13.61
C GLN A 184 18.39 -5.44 12.64
N ASP A 185 19.00 -5.39 11.45
CA ASP A 185 18.83 -6.37 10.36
C ASP A 185 17.35 -6.57 9.96
N ILE A 186 16.55 -5.49 10.00
CA ILE A 186 15.16 -5.47 9.55
C ILE A 186 15.10 -4.69 8.23
N ASP A 187 14.60 -5.34 7.18
CA ASP A 187 14.42 -4.70 5.87
C ASP A 187 13.15 -3.85 5.83
N VAL A 188 13.19 -2.78 5.04
CA VAL A 188 12.02 -1.93 4.76
C VAL A 188 11.78 -1.88 3.25
N SER A 189 10.52 -2.03 2.82
CA SER A 189 10.10 -1.80 1.43
C SER A 189 8.96 -0.80 1.35
N LEU A 190 8.98 -0.02 0.28
CA LEU A 190 7.93 0.93 -0.12
C LEU A 190 7.39 0.50 -1.48
N CYS A 191 6.17 0.02 -1.53
CA CYS A 191 5.47 -0.28 -2.78
C CYS A 191 4.80 1.00 -3.29
N CYS A 192 5.16 1.44 -4.48
CA CYS A 192 4.60 2.62 -5.15
C CYS A 192 3.82 2.19 -6.41
N PRO A 193 2.70 1.46 -6.27
CA PRO A 193 1.95 1.04 -7.44
C PRO A 193 1.32 2.23 -8.17
N GLY A 194 1.09 2.03 -9.48
CA GLY A 194 0.20 2.84 -10.28
C GLY A 194 -1.26 2.67 -9.84
N GLU A 195 -2.19 2.99 -10.74
CA GLU A 195 -3.60 2.70 -10.48
C GLU A 195 -3.84 1.19 -10.56
N ILE A 196 -4.22 0.56 -9.45
CA ILE A 196 -4.66 -0.85 -9.42
C ILE A 196 -6.16 -0.88 -9.22
N MET A 197 -6.86 -1.61 -10.11
CA MET A 197 -8.30 -1.77 -10.04
C MET A 197 -8.69 -2.53 -8.77
N THR A 198 -9.26 -1.80 -7.82
CA THR A 198 -9.72 -2.26 -6.51
C THR A 198 -11.08 -1.63 -6.22
N PRO A 199 -11.88 -2.14 -5.28
CA PRO A 199 -13.16 -1.51 -4.92
C PRO A 199 -13.01 -0.02 -4.54
N MET A 200 -11.91 0.37 -3.90
CA MET A 200 -11.60 1.77 -3.57
C MET A 200 -11.42 2.64 -4.82
N VAL A 201 -10.74 2.13 -5.84
CA VAL A 201 -10.50 2.85 -7.09
C VAL A 201 -11.77 2.88 -7.95
N GLU A 202 -12.57 1.82 -7.92
CA GLU A 202 -13.88 1.79 -8.61
C GLU A 202 -14.84 2.83 -8.05
N GLU A 203 -14.90 2.98 -6.72
CA GLU A 203 -15.71 4.02 -6.09
C GLU A 203 -15.19 5.43 -6.41
N GLU A 204 -13.87 5.63 -6.35
CA GLU A 204 -13.26 6.91 -6.70
C GLU A 204 -13.54 7.31 -8.16
N LYS A 205 -13.53 6.36 -9.09
CA LYS A 205 -13.79 6.61 -10.52
C LYS A 205 -15.20 7.17 -10.81
N ARG A 206 -16.18 6.90 -9.97
CA ARG A 206 -17.54 7.42 -10.13
C ARG A 206 -17.61 8.95 -10.05
N HIS A 207 -16.65 9.56 -9.36
CA HIS A 207 -16.59 11.00 -9.13
C HIS A 207 -15.27 11.61 -9.60
N GLN A 208 -14.53 10.89 -10.46
CA GLN A 208 -13.18 11.29 -10.88
C GLN A 208 -13.21 12.54 -11.76
N HIS A 209 -12.39 13.53 -11.40
CA HIS A 209 -12.22 14.74 -12.20
C HIS A 209 -11.51 14.43 -13.53
N PRO A 210 -11.93 15.01 -14.70
CA PRO A 210 -11.36 14.72 -16.00
C PRO A 210 -9.84 14.91 -16.09
N VAL A 211 -9.31 15.96 -15.46
CA VAL A 211 -7.87 16.22 -15.40
C VAL A 211 -7.13 15.12 -14.65
N SER A 212 -7.68 14.67 -13.51
CA SER A 212 -7.12 13.55 -12.75
C SER A 212 -7.11 12.26 -13.57
N ALA A 213 -8.22 11.97 -14.27
CA ALA A 213 -8.33 10.82 -15.15
C ALA A 213 -7.25 10.82 -16.26
N ALA A 214 -6.99 11.97 -16.89
CA ALA A 214 -5.98 12.10 -17.93
C ALA A 214 -4.55 11.88 -17.40
N LEU A 215 -4.23 12.40 -16.22
CA LEU A 215 -2.93 12.19 -15.56
C LEU A 215 -2.72 10.72 -15.17
N LYS A 216 -3.77 10.06 -14.63
CA LYS A 216 -3.73 8.64 -14.30
C LYS A 216 -3.60 7.75 -15.54
N ALA A 217 -4.29 8.09 -16.64
CA ALA A 217 -4.19 7.36 -17.90
C ALA A 217 -2.77 7.36 -18.47
N PHE A 218 -2.00 8.42 -18.26
CA PHE A 218 -0.58 8.48 -18.66
C PHE A 218 0.26 7.44 -17.90
N ALA A 219 0.06 7.34 -16.59
CA ALA A 219 0.76 6.34 -15.75
C ALA A 219 0.27 4.90 -16.00
N GLY A 220 -0.93 4.75 -16.55
CA GLY A 220 -1.57 3.44 -16.80
C GLY A 220 -2.24 2.86 -15.57
N SER A 221 -3.11 1.89 -15.82
CA SER A 221 -3.78 1.09 -14.80
C SER A 221 -3.45 -0.39 -14.95
N ALA A 222 -3.46 -1.12 -13.86
CA ALA A 222 -3.23 -2.57 -13.83
C ALA A 222 -4.39 -3.30 -13.15
N ARG A 223 -4.59 -4.57 -13.51
CA ARG A 223 -5.47 -5.46 -12.77
C ARG A 223 -4.78 -5.91 -11.49
N LEU A 224 -5.56 -6.22 -10.48
CA LEU A 224 -5.05 -6.66 -9.18
C LEU A 224 -4.18 -7.93 -9.31
N GLU A 225 -4.65 -8.87 -10.13
CA GLU A 225 -3.97 -10.15 -10.38
C GLU A 225 -2.62 -10.03 -11.08
N ASP A 226 -2.35 -8.94 -11.78
CA ASP A 226 -1.09 -8.67 -12.48
C ASP A 226 -0.11 -7.86 -11.62
N ALA A 227 -0.64 -6.86 -10.91
CA ALA A 227 0.17 -5.95 -10.09
C ALA A 227 0.69 -6.61 -8.82
N VAL A 228 -0.17 -7.31 -8.05
CA VAL A 228 0.22 -7.87 -6.76
C VAL A 228 1.36 -8.90 -6.86
N PRO A 229 1.42 -9.81 -7.85
CA PRO A 229 2.60 -10.67 -8.03
C PRO A 229 3.90 -9.89 -8.24
N THR A 230 3.85 -8.79 -9.00
CA THR A 230 5.01 -7.93 -9.24
C THR A 230 5.49 -7.27 -7.93
N LEU A 231 4.54 -6.77 -7.11
CA LEU A 231 4.86 -6.21 -5.80
C LEU A 231 5.46 -7.28 -4.87
N LEU A 232 4.86 -8.47 -4.78
CA LEU A 232 5.38 -9.58 -3.97
C LEU A 232 6.75 -10.06 -4.44
N HIS A 233 7.03 -10.05 -5.74
CA HIS A 233 8.37 -10.33 -6.26
C HIS A 233 9.41 -9.30 -5.78
N GLY A 234 9.06 -8.02 -5.76
CA GLY A 234 9.91 -6.97 -5.22
C GLY A 234 10.15 -7.13 -3.72
N ILE A 235 9.08 -7.42 -2.96
CA ILE A 235 9.11 -7.70 -1.52
C ILE A 235 10.02 -8.91 -1.22
N ALA A 236 9.83 -10.01 -1.93
CA ALA A 236 10.64 -11.22 -1.75
C ALA A 236 12.14 -10.97 -1.96
N ARG A 237 12.51 -10.06 -2.86
CA ARG A 237 13.89 -9.62 -3.12
C ARG A 237 14.37 -8.51 -2.20
N ARG A 238 13.55 -8.07 -1.24
CA ARG A 238 13.89 -7.00 -0.28
C ARG A 238 14.27 -5.67 -0.96
N ARG A 239 13.66 -5.36 -2.12
CA ARG A 239 13.86 -4.07 -2.78
C ARG A 239 13.22 -2.97 -1.96
N PHE A 240 13.93 -1.86 -1.77
CA PHE A 240 13.37 -0.73 -1.01
C PHE A 240 12.17 -0.11 -1.74
N GLU A 241 12.32 0.32 -2.97
CA GLU A 241 11.24 0.87 -3.77
C GLU A 241 10.79 -0.13 -4.83
N ILE A 242 9.48 -0.39 -4.87
CA ILE A 242 8.85 -1.37 -5.74
C ILE A 242 7.73 -0.69 -6.50
N VAL A 243 7.80 -0.71 -7.83
CA VAL A 243 6.80 -0.16 -8.74
C VAL A 243 6.28 -1.26 -9.64
N ASP A 244 4.98 -1.27 -9.93
CA ASP A 244 4.33 -2.27 -10.77
C ASP A 244 4.25 -1.82 -12.24
N GLY A 245 4.86 -2.58 -13.11
CA GLY A 245 4.76 -2.38 -14.55
C GLY A 245 5.61 -1.25 -15.14
N PRO A 246 5.69 -1.19 -16.51
CA PRO A 246 6.62 -0.31 -17.19
C PRO A 246 6.20 1.17 -17.19
N ARG A 247 4.90 1.49 -17.32
CA ARG A 247 4.42 2.87 -17.31
C ARG A 247 4.57 3.55 -15.94
N PRO A 248 4.14 2.93 -14.82
CA PRO A 248 4.44 3.41 -13.50
C PRO A 248 5.95 3.57 -13.24
N ALA A 249 6.78 2.62 -13.69
CA ALA A 249 8.23 2.69 -13.56
C ALA A 249 8.83 3.88 -14.34
N LEU A 250 8.35 4.14 -15.55
CA LEU A 250 8.77 5.32 -16.33
C LEU A 250 8.37 6.62 -15.63
N THR A 251 7.14 6.70 -15.11
CA THR A 251 6.67 7.87 -14.35
C THR A 251 7.54 8.11 -13.11
N ALA A 252 7.85 7.06 -12.36
CA ALA A 252 8.75 7.13 -11.20
C ALA A 252 10.15 7.60 -11.59
N LEU A 253 10.72 7.05 -12.69
CA LEU A 253 12.02 7.43 -13.21
C LEU A 253 12.07 8.91 -13.63
N LEU A 254 11.08 9.36 -14.39
CA LEU A 254 10.97 10.77 -14.83
C LEU A 254 10.83 11.71 -13.62
N SER A 255 9.99 11.38 -12.66
CA SER A 255 9.78 12.21 -11.47
C SER A 255 11.05 12.34 -10.63
N ARG A 256 11.90 11.31 -10.61
CA ARG A 256 13.15 11.29 -9.85
C ARG A 256 14.31 11.99 -10.57
N HIS A 257 14.54 11.66 -11.83
CA HIS A 257 15.75 12.06 -12.55
C HIS A 257 15.56 13.26 -13.49
N ALA A 258 14.32 13.53 -13.88
CA ALA A 258 13.97 14.66 -14.75
C ALA A 258 12.71 15.40 -14.22
N PRO A 259 12.72 15.90 -12.97
CA PRO A 259 11.51 16.45 -12.34
C PRO A 259 10.93 17.67 -13.07
N ARG A 260 11.76 18.48 -13.75
CA ARG A 260 11.29 19.59 -14.58
C ARG A 260 10.53 19.09 -15.81
N LEU A 261 11.02 18.04 -16.47
CA LEU A 261 10.35 17.44 -17.63
C LEU A 261 9.06 16.74 -17.20
N SER A 262 9.09 15.97 -16.10
CA SER A 262 7.91 15.32 -15.54
C SER A 262 6.78 16.33 -15.29
N ARG A 263 7.08 17.47 -14.65
CA ARG A 263 6.10 18.55 -14.40
C ARG A 263 5.57 19.15 -15.70
N ARG A 264 6.43 19.47 -16.68
CA ARG A 264 5.99 20.00 -17.98
C ARG A 264 5.06 19.05 -18.73
N ILE A 265 5.33 17.74 -18.67
CA ILE A 265 4.44 16.73 -19.25
C ILE A 265 3.10 16.73 -18.51
N GLY A 266 3.12 16.72 -17.19
CA GLY A 266 1.92 16.79 -16.35
C GLY A 266 1.08 18.04 -16.64
N ASP A 267 1.71 19.22 -16.70
CA ASP A 267 1.06 20.49 -17.01
C ASP A 267 0.40 20.46 -18.40
N ALA A 268 1.08 19.91 -19.41
CA ALA A 268 0.54 19.79 -20.76
C ALA A 268 -0.66 18.82 -20.82
N ILE A 269 -0.61 17.70 -20.08
CA ILE A 269 -1.73 16.76 -19.98
C ILE A 269 -2.92 17.42 -19.28
N ALA A 270 -2.67 18.10 -18.15
CA ALA A 270 -3.69 18.77 -17.37
C ALA A 270 -4.38 19.88 -18.18
N ALA A 271 -3.62 20.74 -18.87
CA ALA A 271 -4.14 21.81 -19.70
C ALA A 271 -5.03 21.27 -20.84
N ARG A 272 -4.58 20.24 -21.55
CA ARG A 272 -5.37 19.60 -22.62
C ARG A 272 -6.66 18.97 -22.09
N ALA A 273 -6.60 18.33 -20.94
CA ALA A 273 -7.77 17.70 -20.31
C ALA A 273 -8.78 18.76 -19.84
N ALA A 274 -8.32 19.83 -19.21
CA ALA A 274 -9.15 20.97 -18.81
C ALA A 274 -9.87 21.60 -20.01
N GLN A 275 -9.13 21.87 -21.10
CA GLN A 275 -9.69 22.42 -22.33
C GLN A 275 -10.79 21.51 -22.93
N ARG A 276 -10.57 20.20 -22.97
CA ARG A 276 -11.56 19.22 -23.45
C ARG A 276 -12.80 19.15 -22.57
N ALA A 277 -12.65 19.41 -21.30
CA ALA A 277 -13.74 19.45 -20.32
C ALA A 277 -14.46 20.82 -20.29
N GLY A 278 -14.13 21.76 -21.19
CA GLY A 278 -14.74 23.09 -21.23
C GLY A 278 -14.42 23.98 -20.03
N MET A 279 -13.34 23.68 -19.31
CA MET A 279 -12.89 24.50 -18.18
C MET A 279 -12.25 25.79 -18.69
N PRO A 280 -12.49 26.94 -18.03
CA PRO A 280 -11.89 28.20 -18.47
C PRO A 280 -10.36 28.12 -18.43
N PRO A 281 -9.66 28.68 -19.43
CA PRO A 281 -8.21 28.75 -19.39
C PRO A 281 -7.76 29.56 -18.18
N HIS A 282 -6.84 29.00 -17.39
CA HIS A 282 -6.18 29.80 -16.35
C HIS A 282 -5.42 30.95 -17.01
N ARG A 283 -5.75 32.18 -16.57
CA ARG A 283 -5.00 33.39 -16.92
C ARG A 283 -3.65 33.42 -16.23
#